data_d4acdea24c2814656a95629950184977
#
_entry.id   d4acdea24c2814656a95629950184977
#
_cell.length_a   1.000
_cell.length_b   1.000
_cell.length_c   1.000
_cell.angle_alpha   90.00
_cell.angle_beta   90.00
_cell.angle_gamma   90.00
#
_symmetry.space_group_name_H-M   'P 1'
#
loop_
_entity.id
_entity.type
_entity.pdbx_description
1 polymer ?
#
loop_
_entity_poly.entity_id
_entity_poly.type
_entity_poly.pdbx_seq_one_letter_code
_entity_poly.pdbx_strand_id
1 'polypeptide(L)'
;MIGVELELQSVHGATITGTPEQIGAKEVFLQNMKRRLAGKPELVDELIPSFPPVCRRLTPGPGYLEALTDDKVDIIKSPITKVDADGIITADGKYHPTDTLVCATGFDTSFTPRFPIIGRNGVPLAQRWKQTPETYLSFATDGFPNYFICLGPNAALGEGNLLLLVEKEIDYFTECVLKMQRDNIRSMSVRREAVKRFTLHCDQYFSRTVFSLKCRSWYKGGTEDGRVTALWPGKLLLKRLQETLTCQHDMHRILPSCPEDHGASPLGRLRV
;
A
#
# COMPACT_ATOMS: atom_id res chain seq x y z
N MET A 1 27.34 6.79 -5.68
CA MET A 1 26.17 6.27 -4.92
C MET A 1 24.87 6.97 -5.32
N ILE A 2 24.84 8.26 -5.44
CA ILE A 2 23.67 9.06 -5.88
C ILE A 2 23.20 8.71 -7.31
N GLY A 3 24.09 8.33 -8.22
CA GLY A 3 23.77 8.00 -9.61
C GLY A 3 22.91 6.73 -9.77
N VAL A 4 23.18 5.68 -8.99
CA VAL A 4 22.39 4.42 -9.03
C VAL A 4 21.00 4.58 -8.44
N GLU A 5 20.85 5.44 -7.42
CA GLU A 5 19.54 5.77 -6.84
C GLU A 5 18.65 6.57 -7.79
N LEU A 6 19.22 7.51 -8.53
CA LEU A 6 18.49 8.31 -9.54
C LEU A 6 18.09 7.49 -10.76
N GLU A 7 18.93 6.55 -11.20
CA GLU A 7 18.59 5.62 -12.28
C GLU A 7 17.50 4.62 -11.86
N LEU A 8 17.47 4.20 -10.59
CA LEU A 8 16.45 3.27 -10.08
C LEU A 8 15.09 3.94 -9.83
N GLN A 9 15.02 5.25 -9.61
CA GLN A 9 13.77 5.99 -9.48
C GLN A 9 12.99 6.11 -10.80
N SER A 10 13.67 5.91 -11.96
CA SER A 10 13.02 5.95 -13.27
C SER A 10 12.55 4.58 -13.79
N VAL A 11 12.63 3.50 -12.99
CA VAL A 11 12.64 2.14 -13.50
C VAL A 11 11.29 1.45 -13.39
N HIS A 12 10.25 2.05 -13.97
CA HIS A 12 9.00 1.32 -14.22
C HIS A 12 9.25 0.01 -15.00
N GLY A 13 10.22 0.00 -15.92
CA GLY A 13 10.64 -1.20 -16.65
C GLY A 13 11.05 -2.35 -15.72
N ALA A 14 11.78 -2.07 -14.63
CA ALA A 14 12.20 -3.10 -13.67
C ALA A 14 11.04 -3.72 -12.87
N THR A 15 9.86 -3.10 -12.87
CA THR A 15 8.66 -3.67 -12.22
C THR A 15 7.88 -4.61 -13.14
N ILE A 16 8.12 -4.60 -14.44
CA ILE A 16 7.44 -5.45 -15.42
C ILE A 16 8.23 -6.74 -15.60
N THR A 17 7.58 -7.87 -15.39
CA THR A 17 8.22 -9.19 -15.46
C THR A 17 8.78 -9.49 -16.85
N GLY A 18 10.03 -9.95 -16.91
CA GLY A 18 10.69 -10.41 -18.15
C GLY A 18 11.23 -9.30 -19.04
N THR A 19 11.20 -8.05 -18.63
CA THR A 19 11.85 -6.96 -19.37
C THR A 19 13.38 -6.99 -19.19
N PRO A 20 14.15 -6.46 -20.14
CA PRO A 20 15.60 -6.31 -19.97
C PRO A 20 15.99 -5.54 -18.72
N GLU A 21 15.21 -4.49 -18.36
CA GLU A 21 15.42 -3.66 -17.18
C GLU A 21 15.22 -4.46 -15.89
N GLN A 22 14.23 -5.34 -15.84
CA GLN A 22 13.99 -6.21 -14.67
C GLN A 22 15.13 -7.23 -14.49
N ILE A 23 15.60 -7.82 -15.58
CA ILE A 23 16.71 -8.78 -15.59
C ILE A 23 18.00 -8.07 -15.18
N GLY A 24 18.28 -6.91 -15.77
CA GLY A 24 19.45 -6.08 -15.43
C GLY A 24 19.45 -5.61 -13.98
N ALA A 25 18.30 -5.22 -13.44
CA ALA A 25 18.16 -4.83 -12.04
C ALA A 25 18.58 -5.98 -11.10
N LYS A 26 18.18 -7.23 -11.40
CA LYS A 26 18.57 -8.40 -10.59
C LYS A 26 20.09 -8.54 -10.50
N GLU A 27 20.80 -8.40 -11.61
CA GLU A 27 22.26 -8.51 -11.64
C GLU A 27 22.92 -7.36 -10.86
N VAL A 28 22.45 -6.11 -11.04
CA VAL A 28 22.97 -4.94 -10.32
C VAL A 28 22.84 -5.11 -8.81
N PHE A 29 21.66 -5.56 -8.33
CA PHE A 29 21.45 -5.80 -6.90
C PHE A 29 22.31 -6.92 -6.37
N LEU A 30 22.45 -8.02 -7.11
CA LEU A 30 23.31 -9.15 -6.75
C LEU A 30 24.77 -8.70 -6.58
N GLN A 31 25.31 -7.99 -7.53
CA GLN A 31 26.69 -7.50 -7.50
C GLN A 31 26.90 -6.48 -6.36
N ASN A 32 25.92 -5.61 -6.13
CA ASN A 32 25.99 -4.68 -5.01
C ASN A 32 26.00 -5.40 -3.65
N MET A 33 25.16 -6.43 -3.46
CA MET A 33 25.14 -7.21 -2.22
C MET A 33 26.46 -7.95 -2.02
N LYS A 34 26.97 -8.65 -3.05
CA LYS A 34 28.27 -9.33 -2.99
C LYS A 34 29.41 -8.40 -2.58
N ARG A 35 29.47 -7.20 -3.17
CA ARG A 35 30.49 -6.20 -2.86
C ARG A 35 30.39 -5.72 -1.40
N ARG A 36 29.18 -5.49 -0.90
CA ARG A 36 28.95 -4.94 0.45
C ARG A 36 29.06 -6.01 1.55
N LEU A 37 28.91 -7.29 1.21
CA LEU A 37 29.08 -8.42 2.11
C LEU A 37 30.47 -9.07 2.01
N ALA A 38 31.44 -8.42 1.34
CA ALA A 38 32.76 -9.00 1.09
C ALA A 38 33.55 -9.36 2.40
N GLY A 39 33.19 -8.74 3.54
CA GLY A 39 33.74 -9.08 4.84
C GLY A 39 33.34 -10.46 5.39
N LYS A 40 32.15 -10.96 5.01
CA LYS A 40 31.61 -12.29 5.33
C LYS A 40 30.93 -12.88 4.08
N PRO A 41 31.69 -13.43 3.10
CA PRO A 41 31.14 -13.89 1.82
C PRO A 41 30.07 -14.99 1.97
N GLU A 42 30.12 -15.79 3.03
CA GLU A 42 29.15 -16.82 3.35
C GLU A 42 27.73 -16.27 3.56
N LEU A 43 27.61 -15.02 3.97
CA LEU A 43 26.31 -14.35 4.11
C LEU A 43 25.62 -14.08 2.75
N VAL A 44 26.36 -14.08 1.67
CA VAL A 44 25.81 -13.80 0.33
C VAL A 44 24.73 -14.82 -0.01
N ASP A 45 25.02 -16.12 0.10
CA ASP A 45 24.06 -17.19 -0.21
C ASP A 45 22.88 -17.22 0.76
N GLU A 46 23.11 -16.72 1.97
CA GLU A 46 22.09 -16.65 3.00
C GLU A 46 21.11 -15.47 2.87
N LEU A 47 21.61 -14.33 2.41
CA LEU A 47 20.88 -13.07 2.41
C LEU A 47 20.34 -12.67 1.04
N ILE A 48 20.85 -13.26 -0.06
CA ILE A 48 20.30 -12.98 -1.39
C ILE A 48 18.87 -13.53 -1.48
N PRO A 49 17.89 -12.65 -1.73
CA PRO A 49 16.51 -13.09 -1.83
C PRO A 49 16.27 -13.95 -3.06
N SER A 50 15.44 -15.00 -2.93
CA SER A 50 14.95 -15.79 -4.06
C SER A 50 13.95 -15.03 -4.94
N PHE A 51 13.34 -13.98 -4.42
CA PHE A 51 12.37 -13.14 -5.11
C PHE A 51 13.05 -12.01 -5.91
N PRO A 52 12.42 -11.50 -6.97
CA PRO A 52 12.99 -10.44 -7.79
C PRO A 52 13.13 -9.12 -7.02
N PRO A 53 14.11 -8.28 -7.38
CA PRO A 53 14.19 -6.91 -6.87
C PRO A 53 12.88 -6.16 -7.08
N VAL A 54 12.66 -5.11 -6.29
CA VAL A 54 11.49 -4.22 -6.35
C VAL A 54 10.17 -4.85 -5.90
N CYS A 55 10.06 -6.19 -5.79
CA CYS A 55 8.82 -6.80 -5.27
C CYS A 55 8.49 -6.38 -3.82
N ARG A 56 9.47 -5.84 -3.12
CA ARG A 56 9.36 -5.11 -1.84
C ARG A 56 9.98 -3.73 -2.00
N ARG A 57 9.65 -2.83 -1.08
CA ARG A 57 10.28 -1.51 -1.05
C ARG A 57 11.79 -1.65 -0.94
N LEU A 58 12.51 -0.97 -1.83
CA LEU A 58 13.94 -0.87 -1.72
C LEU A 58 14.29 -0.08 -0.45
N THR A 59 15.30 -0.56 0.26
CA THR A 59 15.81 0.08 1.48
C THR A 59 17.22 0.59 1.18
N PRO A 60 17.36 1.75 0.53
CA PRO A 60 18.66 2.36 0.34
C PRO A 60 19.19 2.81 1.71
N GLY A 61 20.33 2.31 2.09
CA GLY A 61 20.97 2.69 3.36
C GLY A 61 22.42 2.25 3.35
N PRO A 62 23.37 3.19 3.43
CA PRO A 62 24.75 2.83 3.68
C PRO A 62 24.87 2.23 5.08
N GLY A 63 25.73 1.23 5.24
CA GLY A 63 26.09 0.68 6.54
C GLY A 63 25.31 -0.58 6.95
N TYR A 64 24.10 -0.85 6.45
CA TYR A 64 23.32 -2.00 6.89
C TYR A 64 23.97 -3.34 6.52
N LEU A 65 24.31 -3.56 5.26
CA LEU A 65 24.94 -4.82 4.82
C LEU A 65 26.36 -4.93 5.39
N GLU A 66 27.07 -3.83 5.48
CA GLU A 66 28.40 -3.78 6.10
C GLU A 66 28.33 -4.11 7.59
N ALA A 67 27.34 -3.61 8.31
CA ALA A 67 27.13 -3.94 9.73
C ALA A 67 26.91 -5.44 9.97
N LEU A 68 26.26 -6.15 9.03
CA LEU A 68 26.07 -7.60 9.13
C LEU A 68 27.39 -8.38 9.03
N THR A 69 28.46 -7.75 8.48
CA THR A 69 29.80 -8.33 8.43
C THR A 69 30.65 -8.06 9.66
N ASP A 70 30.17 -7.26 10.61
CA ASP A 70 30.85 -7.00 11.89
C ASP A 70 30.80 -8.26 12.78
N ASP A 71 31.87 -8.53 13.51
CA ASP A 71 31.96 -9.69 14.41
C ASP A 71 31.05 -9.59 15.64
N LYS A 72 30.51 -8.38 15.92
CA LYS A 72 29.52 -8.15 16.99
C LYS A 72 28.09 -8.52 16.57
N VAL A 73 27.87 -8.88 15.31
CA VAL A 73 26.53 -9.15 14.77
C VAL A 73 26.37 -10.62 14.46
N ASP A 74 25.42 -11.24 15.14
CA ASP A 74 24.94 -12.59 14.90
C ASP A 74 23.60 -12.57 14.18
N ILE A 75 23.49 -13.29 13.06
CA ILE A 75 22.24 -13.43 12.31
C ILE A 75 21.55 -14.72 12.72
N ILE A 76 20.41 -14.60 13.41
CA ILE A 76 19.62 -15.74 13.87
C ILE A 76 18.37 -15.86 13.01
N LYS A 77 18.23 -16.96 12.27
CA LYS A 77 17.09 -17.25 11.39
C LYS A 77 16.00 -18.08 12.05
N SER A 78 16.33 -18.74 13.17
CA SER A 78 15.36 -19.54 13.91
C SER A 78 14.27 -18.64 14.49
N PRO A 79 12.97 -18.96 14.31
CA PRO A 79 11.87 -18.14 14.83
C PRO A 79 11.93 -18.02 16.35
N ILE A 80 11.57 -16.84 16.88
CA ILE A 80 11.41 -16.63 18.32
C ILE A 80 10.14 -17.36 18.77
N THR A 81 10.24 -18.21 19.78
CA THR A 81 9.12 -18.96 20.37
C THR A 81 8.68 -18.40 21.71
N LYS A 82 9.60 -17.79 22.45
CA LYS A 82 9.32 -17.23 23.78
C LYS A 82 10.23 -16.02 24.06
N VAL A 83 9.68 -15.05 24.76
CA VAL A 83 10.42 -13.92 25.34
C VAL A 83 10.32 -14.04 26.84
N ASP A 84 11.46 -14.01 27.52
CA ASP A 84 11.57 -13.99 28.98
C ASP A 84 12.12 -12.64 29.49
N ALA A 85 12.25 -12.47 30.78
CA ALA A 85 12.76 -11.24 31.40
C ALA A 85 14.19 -10.91 30.97
N ASP A 86 15.02 -11.95 30.77
CA ASP A 86 16.45 -11.81 30.55
C ASP A 86 16.90 -12.26 29.13
N GLY A 87 15.94 -12.58 28.22
CA GLY A 87 16.31 -13.01 26.89
C GLY A 87 15.19 -13.59 26.05
N ILE A 88 15.59 -14.23 24.97
CA ILE A 88 14.65 -14.86 23.99
C ILE A 88 15.02 -16.33 23.79
N ILE A 89 14.02 -17.16 23.49
CA ILE A 89 14.17 -18.56 23.10
C ILE A 89 13.74 -18.72 21.66
N THR A 90 14.58 -19.36 20.86
CA THR A 90 14.31 -19.66 19.46
C THR A 90 13.79 -21.10 19.28
N ALA A 91 13.20 -21.39 18.12
CA ALA A 91 12.55 -22.67 17.82
C ALA A 91 13.54 -23.87 17.82
N ASP A 92 14.83 -23.61 17.66
CA ASP A 92 15.91 -24.61 17.80
C ASP A 92 16.28 -24.88 19.28
N GLY A 93 15.55 -24.29 20.24
CA GLY A 93 15.74 -24.48 21.69
C GLY A 93 16.85 -23.64 22.27
N LYS A 94 17.51 -22.79 21.51
CA LYS A 94 18.61 -21.94 22.04
C LYS A 94 18.04 -20.73 22.78
N TYR A 95 18.73 -20.41 23.89
CA TYR A 95 18.50 -19.20 24.67
C TYR A 95 19.51 -18.13 24.30
N HIS A 96 19.01 -16.93 24.03
CA HIS A 96 19.83 -15.76 23.69
C HIS A 96 19.62 -14.70 24.76
N PRO A 97 20.60 -14.46 25.66
CA PRO A 97 20.54 -13.38 26.63
C PRO A 97 20.38 -12.04 25.93
N THR A 98 19.47 -11.20 26.43
CA THR A 98 19.13 -9.93 25.76
C THR A 98 18.76 -8.89 26.80
N ASP A 99 19.48 -7.77 26.81
CA ASP A 99 19.18 -6.61 27.67
C ASP A 99 18.11 -5.72 27.06
N THR A 100 18.07 -5.65 25.73
CA THR A 100 17.17 -4.78 24.98
C THR A 100 16.58 -5.51 23.78
N LEU A 101 15.26 -5.54 23.67
CA LEU A 101 14.54 -6.10 22.53
C LEU A 101 13.90 -4.98 21.69
N VAL A 102 14.35 -4.84 20.45
CA VAL A 102 13.79 -3.87 19.50
C VAL A 102 12.76 -4.56 18.60
N CYS A 103 11.48 -4.19 18.75
CA CYS A 103 10.39 -4.75 17.98
C CYS A 103 10.19 -3.98 16.67
N ALA A 104 10.64 -4.55 15.55
CA ALA A 104 10.42 -4.02 14.19
C ALA A 104 9.37 -4.86 13.45
N THR A 105 8.23 -5.14 14.08
CA THR A 105 7.20 -6.08 13.63
C THR A 105 6.28 -5.55 12.52
N GLY A 106 6.42 -4.26 12.14
CA GLY A 106 5.66 -3.63 11.07
C GLY A 106 4.31 -3.08 11.52
N PHE A 107 3.43 -2.81 10.54
CA PHE A 107 2.12 -2.22 10.73
C PHE A 107 1.01 -3.20 10.31
N ASP A 108 -0.21 -2.96 10.81
CA ASP A 108 -1.42 -3.56 10.26
C ASP A 108 -1.71 -2.94 8.89
N THR A 109 -1.61 -3.75 7.85
CA THR A 109 -1.82 -3.34 6.45
C THR A 109 -3.18 -3.76 5.89
N SER A 110 -4.15 -4.04 6.76
CA SER A 110 -5.51 -4.42 6.37
C SER A 110 -6.32 -3.27 5.76
N PHE A 111 -5.86 -2.04 5.91
CA PHE A 111 -6.59 -0.80 5.59
C PHE A 111 -7.87 -0.60 6.41
N THR A 112 -8.17 -1.48 7.34
CA THR A 112 -9.37 -1.38 8.17
C THR A 112 -9.09 -0.50 9.38
N PRO A 113 -9.84 0.60 9.57
CA PRO A 113 -9.70 1.45 10.75
C PRO A 113 -10.01 0.67 12.04
N ARG A 114 -9.36 1.04 13.14
CA ARG A 114 -9.60 0.44 14.47
C ARG A 114 -10.95 0.81 15.08
N PHE A 115 -11.59 1.87 14.57
CA PHE A 115 -12.93 2.27 14.95
C PHE A 115 -13.96 1.79 13.92
N PRO A 116 -15.21 1.52 14.31
CA PRO A 116 -16.21 1.01 13.40
C PRO A 116 -16.66 2.08 12.40
N ILE A 117 -16.66 1.76 11.13
CA ILE A 117 -17.27 2.54 10.07
C ILE A 117 -18.42 1.70 9.53
N ILE A 118 -19.63 2.22 9.69
CA ILE A 118 -20.87 1.51 9.32
C ILE A 118 -21.43 2.14 8.06
N GLY A 119 -21.56 1.32 7.00
CA GLY A 119 -22.14 1.70 5.73
C GLY A 119 -23.65 1.51 5.67
N ARG A 120 -24.20 1.56 4.46
CA ARG A 120 -25.63 1.28 4.21
C ARG A 120 -25.99 -0.12 4.69
N ASN A 121 -27.23 -0.26 5.14
CA ASN A 121 -27.80 -1.52 5.67
C ASN A 121 -27.03 -2.06 6.90
N GLY A 122 -26.32 -1.20 7.62
CA GLY A 122 -25.59 -1.60 8.82
C GLY A 122 -24.32 -2.41 8.57
N VAL A 123 -23.81 -2.47 7.35
CA VAL A 123 -22.62 -3.27 7.01
C VAL A 123 -21.35 -2.56 7.48
N PRO A 124 -20.54 -3.16 8.38
CA PRO A 124 -19.26 -2.60 8.77
C PRO A 124 -18.23 -2.65 7.63
N LEU A 125 -17.36 -1.63 7.51
CA LEU A 125 -16.26 -1.61 6.55
C LEU A 125 -15.31 -2.80 6.74
N ALA A 126 -15.02 -3.15 7.99
CA ALA A 126 -14.22 -4.34 8.34
C ALA A 126 -14.81 -5.64 7.76
N GLN A 127 -16.14 -5.77 7.75
CA GLN A 127 -16.80 -6.91 7.14
C GLN A 127 -16.75 -6.83 5.61
N ARG A 128 -16.96 -5.63 5.03
CA ARG A 128 -16.90 -5.39 3.58
C ARG A 128 -15.50 -5.73 3.01
N TRP A 129 -14.46 -5.47 3.77
CA TRP A 129 -13.07 -5.69 3.38
C TRP A 129 -12.43 -6.95 3.98
N LYS A 130 -13.21 -7.81 4.63
CA LYS A 130 -12.71 -9.01 5.33
C LYS A 130 -11.83 -9.91 4.45
N GLN A 131 -12.18 -10.08 3.18
CA GLN A 131 -11.40 -10.90 2.25
C GLN A 131 -10.34 -10.06 1.53
N THR A 132 -10.76 -8.95 0.95
CA THR A 132 -9.89 -8.06 0.18
C THR A 132 -10.47 -6.65 0.19
N PRO A 133 -9.69 -5.64 0.52
CA PRO A 133 -10.12 -4.26 0.39
C PRO A 133 -10.27 -3.91 -1.10
N GLU A 134 -11.43 -3.39 -1.47
CA GLU A 134 -11.75 -2.93 -2.82
C GLU A 134 -12.19 -1.49 -2.77
N THR A 135 -11.65 -0.67 -3.66
CA THR A 135 -11.93 0.76 -3.74
C THR A 135 -12.17 1.20 -5.18
N TYR A 136 -12.66 2.40 -5.33
CA TYR A 136 -12.63 3.17 -6.56
C TYR A 136 -11.55 4.22 -6.44
N LEU A 137 -10.56 4.17 -7.32
CA LEU A 137 -9.41 5.10 -7.40
C LEU A 137 -8.73 5.34 -6.04
N SER A 138 -8.68 4.30 -5.21
CA SER A 138 -8.03 4.29 -3.89
C SER A 138 -8.70 5.15 -2.81
N PHE A 139 -9.78 5.86 -3.09
CA PHE A 139 -10.33 6.85 -2.16
C PHE A 139 -11.80 6.64 -1.74
N ALA A 140 -12.55 5.74 -2.37
CA ALA A 140 -13.95 5.46 -2.00
C ALA A 140 -14.31 4.00 -2.20
N THR A 141 -15.34 3.51 -1.52
CA THR A 141 -15.88 2.17 -1.72
C THR A 141 -17.40 2.18 -1.76
N ASP A 142 -17.99 1.18 -2.43
CA ASP A 142 -19.45 1.07 -2.53
C ASP A 142 -20.11 0.76 -1.19
N GLY A 143 -21.29 1.30 -0.98
CA GLY A 143 -22.07 1.09 0.25
C GLY A 143 -21.70 2.04 1.40
N PHE A 144 -20.72 2.92 1.24
CA PHE A 144 -20.29 3.89 2.25
C PHE A 144 -20.45 5.32 1.73
N PRO A 145 -21.67 5.89 1.76
CA PRO A 145 -21.92 7.21 1.25
C PRO A 145 -21.19 8.28 2.05
N ASN A 146 -20.75 9.35 1.38
CA ASN A 146 -20.03 10.50 1.97
C ASN A 146 -18.74 10.13 2.72
N TYR A 147 -18.21 8.92 2.48
CA TYR A 147 -16.97 8.45 3.07
C TYR A 147 -15.86 8.45 2.03
N PHE A 148 -14.85 9.27 2.25
CA PHE A 148 -13.64 9.33 1.46
C PHE A 148 -12.44 8.93 2.30
N ILE A 149 -11.49 8.26 1.69
CA ILE A 149 -10.27 7.76 2.31
C ILE A 149 -9.10 8.39 1.56
N CYS A 150 -8.25 9.10 2.26
CA CYS A 150 -6.99 9.54 1.70
C CYS A 150 -5.98 8.38 1.81
N LEU A 151 -5.30 8.06 0.72
CA LEU A 151 -4.34 6.96 0.65
C LEU A 151 -4.94 5.59 1.05
N GLY A 152 -6.10 5.30 0.55
CA GLY A 152 -6.75 3.99 0.76
C GLY A 152 -6.08 2.85 -0.02
N PRO A 153 -6.72 1.67 -0.07
CA PRO A 153 -6.24 0.52 -0.85
C PRO A 153 -5.88 0.88 -2.29
N ASN A 154 -4.73 0.40 -2.76
CA ASN A 154 -4.14 0.69 -4.06
C ASN A 154 -3.66 2.15 -4.26
N ALA A 155 -3.39 2.92 -3.20
CA ALA A 155 -2.87 4.28 -3.32
C ALA A 155 -1.34 4.39 -3.27
N ALA A 156 -0.64 3.41 -2.69
CA ALA A 156 0.80 3.52 -2.50
C ALA A 156 1.53 3.57 -3.85
N LEU A 157 2.45 4.51 -3.96
CA LEU A 157 3.25 4.69 -5.17
C LEU A 157 4.53 3.85 -5.07
N GLY A 158 4.84 3.11 -6.11
CA GLY A 158 6.16 2.51 -6.30
C GLY A 158 7.21 3.57 -6.62
N GLU A 159 6.79 4.65 -7.26
CA GLU A 159 7.63 5.74 -7.76
C GLU A 159 6.83 7.05 -7.75
N GLY A 160 7.49 8.17 -7.43
CA GLY A 160 6.89 9.50 -7.47
C GLY A 160 6.60 10.12 -6.10
N ASN A 161 6.01 11.31 -6.12
CA ASN A 161 5.72 12.09 -4.93
C ASN A 161 4.30 11.79 -4.40
N LEU A 162 4.22 11.15 -3.25
CA LEU A 162 2.96 10.79 -2.61
C LEU A 162 2.12 12.02 -2.22
N LEU A 163 2.77 13.13 -1.86
CA LEU A 163 2.05 14.35 -1.47
C LEU A 163 1.25 14.95 -2.62
N LEU A 164 1.76 14.85 -3.86
CA LEU A 164 1.00 15.30 -5.03
C LEU A 164 -0.26 14.45 -5.26
N LEU A 165 -0.22 13.16 -4.93
CA LEU A 165 -1.41 12.32 -4.98
C LEU A 165 -2.42 12.76 -3.92
N VAL A 166 -1.98 12.98 -2.69
CA VAL A 166 -2.82 13.47 -1.58
C VAL A 166 -3.49 14.80 -1.94
N GLU A 167 -2.76 15.75 -2.49
CA GLU A 167 -3.31 17.03 -2.93
C GLU A 167 -4.44 16.82 -3.97
N LYS A 168 -4.22 15.94 -4.94
CA LYS A 168 -5.24 15.64 -5.96
C LYS A 168 -6.46 14.91 -5.41
N GLU A 169 -6.28 14.00 -4.47
CA GLU A 169 -7.40 13.37 -3.76
C GLU A 169 -8.24 14.42 -3.01
N ILE A 170 -7.58 15.35 -2.29
CA ILE A 170 -8.26 16.41 -1.54
C ILE A 170 -8.96 17.39 -2.47
N ASP A 171 -8.34 17.79 -3.59
CA ASP A 171 -9.00 18.61 -4.62
C ASP A 171 -10.32 17.95 -5.06
N TYR A 172 -10.29 16.65 -5.35
CA TYR A 172 -11.48 15.91 -5.75
C TYR A 172 -12.55 15.84 -4.66
N PHE A 173 -12.15 15.56 -3.40
CA PHE A 173 -13.10 15.54 -2.28
C PHE A 173 -13.77 16.90 -2.10
N THR A 174 -12.99 17.96 -2.24
CA THR A 174 -13.49 19.35 -2.18
C THR A 174 -14.53 19.60 -3.29
N GLU A 175 -14.23 19.23 -4.53
CA GLU A 175 -15.19 19.36 -5.63
C GLU A 175 -16.47 18.53 -5.41
N CYS A 176 -16.36 17.32 -4.84
CA CYS A 176 -17.51 16.52 -4.46
C CYS A 176 -18.38 17.25 -3.41
N VAL A 177 -17.77 17.80 -2.38
CA VAL A 177 -18.49 18.53 -1.32
C VAL A 177 -19.14 19.81 -1.85
N LEU A 178 -18.42 20.62 -2.64
CA LEU A 178 -18.95 21.81 -3.28
C LEU A 178 -20.13 21.48 -4.20
N LYS A 179 -20.04 20.39 -4.94
CA LYS A 179 -21.14 19.91 -5.79
C LYS A 179 -22.34 19.49 -4.94
N MET A 180 -22.13 18.76 -3.84
CA MET A 180 -23.22 18.38 -2.94
C MET A 180 -23.94 19.60 -2.39
N GLN A 181 -23.21 20.64 -2.00
CA GLN A 181 -23.80 21.91 -1.51
C GLN A 181 -24.56 22.65 -2.60
N ARG A 182 -23.97 22.82 -3.78
CA ARG A 182 -24.58 23.56 -4.90
C ARG A 182 -25.85 22.89 -5.40
N ASP A 183 -25.83 21.57 -5.57
CA ASP A 183 -26.90 20.80 -6.19
C ASP A 183 -27.86 20.21 -5.12
N ASN A 184 -27.72 20.61 -3.84
CA ASN A 184 -28.52 20.14 -2.71
C ASN A 184 -28.56 18.60 -2.61
N ILE A 185 -27.41 17.93 -2.80
CA ILE A 185 -27.29 16.47 -2.75
C ILE A 185 -27.09 16.04 -1.30
N ARG A 186 -27.96 15.20 -0.77
CA ARG A 186 -27.88 14.69 0.61
C ARG A 186 -26.73 13.69 0.78
N SER A 187 -26.53 12.81 -0.19
CA SER A 187 -25.45 11.84 -0.13
C SER A 187 -24.92 11.46 -1.53
N MET A 188 -23.64 11.15 -1.57
CA MET A 188 -22.92 10.72 -2.76
C MET A 188 -22.20 9.41 -2.43
N SER A 189 -22.29 8.42 -3.29
CA SER A 189 -21.67 7.11 -3.11
C SER A 189 -21.16 6.59 -4.45
N VAL A 190 -20.00 5.96 -4.44
CA VAL A 190 -19.48 5.32 -5.65
C VAL A 190 -20.33 4.12 -6.05
N ARG A 191 -20.46 3.88 -7.35
CA ARG A 191 -21.16 2.72 -7.89
C ARG A 191 -20.33 1.46 -7.71
N ARG A 192 -20.98 0.34 -7.37
CA ARG A 192 -20.32 -0.96 -7.24
C ARG A 192 -19.58 -1.39 -8.51
N GLU A 193 -20.15 -1.09 -9.67
CA GLU A 193 -19.56 -1.40 -10.98
C GLU A 193 -18.25 -0.63 -11.21
N ALA A 194 -18.16 0.61 -10.73
CA ALA A 194 -16.93 1.41 -10.80
C ALA A 194 -15.83 0.81 -9.90
N VAL A 195 -16.17 0.40 -8.69
CA VAL A 195 -15.26 -0.32 -7.79
C VAL A 195 -14.76 -1.60 -8.45
N LYS A 196 -15.66 -2.41 -9.01
CA LYS A 196 -15.29 -3.67 -9.69
C LYS A 196 -14.39 -3.44 -10.90
N ARG A 197 -14.69 -2.41 -11.73
CA ARG A 197 -13.84 -2.07 -12.90
C ARG A 197 -12.43 -1.67 -12.48
N PHE A 198 -12.31 -0.86 -11.43
CA PHE A 198 -11.00 -0.47 -10.92
C PHE A 198 -10.26 -1.67 -10.32
N THR A 199 -10.94 -2.52 -9.55
CA THR A 199 -10.39 -3.78 -9.02
C THR A 199 -9.84 -4.66 -10.14
N LEU A 200 -10.62 -4.90 -11.19
CA LEU A 200 -10.20 -5.69 -12.35
C LEU A 200 -8.99 -5.06 -13.07
N HIS A 201 -9.00 -3.74 -13.24
CA HIS A 201 -7.87 -3.02 -13.82
C HIS A 201 -6.58 -3.22 -13.00
N CYS A 202 -6.66 -3.13 -11.66
CA CYS A 202 -5.53 -3.42 -10.78
C CYS A 202 -5.01 -4.85 -10.99
N ASP A 203 -5.90 -5.85 -10.99
CA ASP A 203 -5.52 -7.26 -11.13
C ASP A 203 -4.86 -7.53 -12.49
N GLN A 204 -5.41 -6.99 -13.58
CA GLN A 204 -4.83 -7.10 -14.92
C GLN A 204 -3.48 -6.40 -15.03
N TYR A 205 -3.31 -5.25 -14.38
CA TYR A 205 -2.04 -4.55 -14.36
C TYR A 205 -0.98 -5.35 -13.61
N PHE A 206 -1.27 -5.73 -12.36
CA PHE A 206 -0.30 -6.38 -11.49
C PHE A 206 0.07 -7.79 -11.94
N SER A 207 -0.79 -8.50 -12.67
CA SER A 207 -0.46 -9.84 -13.20
C SER A 207 0.81 -9.87 -14.08
N ARG A 208 1.21 -8.74 -14.62
CA ARG A 208 2.39 -8.58 -15.48
C ARG A 208 3.62 -8.04 -14.75
N THR A 209 3.55 -7.87 -13.45
CA THR A 209 4.57 -7.20 -12.66
C THR A 209 5.25 -8.15 -11.69
N VAL A 210 6.44 -7.78 -11.22
CA VAL A 210 7.17 -8.50 -10.17
C VAL A 210 6.38 -8.56 -8.84
N PHE A 211 5.40 -7.66 -8.64
CA PHE A 211 4.60 -7.61 -7.42
C PHE A 211 3.66 -8.81 -7.27
N SER A 212 3.26 -9.47 -8.36
CA SER A 212 2.43 -10.68 -8.33
C SER A 212 3.22 -11.98 -8.14
N LEU A 213 4.55 -11.93 -8.28
CA LEU A 213 5.39 -13.11 -8.09
C LEU A 213 5.45 -13.52 -6.61
N LYS A 214 5.92 -14.75 -6.34
CA LYS A 214 6.10 -15.28 -4.97
C LYS A 214 7.07 -14.41 -4.19
N CYS A 215 6.51 -13.56 -3.33
CA CYS A 215 7.26 -12.60 -2.54
C CYS A 215 6.36 -12.09 -1.41
N ARG A 216 6.61 -12.52 -0.19
CA ARG A 216 5.87 -12.04 0.97
C ARG A 216 6.10 -10.53 1.15
N SER A 217 5.06 -9.73 0.96
CA SER A 217 5.13 -8.27 0.99
C SER A 217 3.90 -7.65 1.63
N TRP A 218 4.05 -6.51 2.31
CA TRP A 218 2.93 -5.72 2.79
C TRP A 218 2.05 -5.21 1.63
N TYR A 219 2.59 -5.13 0.41
CA TYR A 219 1.81 -4.81 -0.79
C TYR A 219 0.67 -5.82 -1.06
N LYS A 220 0.83 -7.03 -0.50
CA LYS A 220 -0.12 -8.13 -0.61
C LYS A 220 -0.70 -8.55 0.76
N GLY A 221 -0.84 -7.58 1.69
CA GLY A 221 -1.34 -7.86 3.04
C GLY A 221 -0.44 -8.80 3.86
N GLY A 222 0.88 -8.80 3.60
CA GLY A 222 1.85 -9.65 4.30
C GLY A 222 1.85 -11.11 3.85
N THR A 223 1.14 -11.46 2.78
CA THR A 223 1.11 -12.82 2.21
C THR A 223 2.06 -12.97 1.03
N GLU A 224 2.36 -14.22 0.64
CA GLU A 224 3.25 -14.51 -0.48
C GLU A 224 2.50 -14.48 -1.82
N ASP A 225 1.30 -15.03 -1.86
CA ASP A 225 0.48 -15.21 -3.07
C ASP A 225 -0.80 -14.33 -3.06
N GLY A 226 -0.89 -13.35 -2.15
CA GLY A 226 -2.04 -12.47 -2.02
C GLY A 226 -2.18 -11.49 -3.19
N ARG A 227 -3.37 -10.93 -3.32
CA ARG A 227 -3.66 -9.83 -4.24
C ARG A 227 -2.86 -8.59 -3.87
N VAL A 228 -2.36 -7.86 -4.85
CA VAL A 228 -1.69 -6.57 -4.64
C VAL A 228 -2.75 -5.51 -4.30
N THR A 229 -2.83 -5.15 -3.03
CA THR A 229 -3.86 -4.23 -2.49
C THR A 229 -3.30 -2.88 -2.07
N ALA A 230 -1.98 -2.73 -1.98
CA ALA A 230 -1.41 -1.48 -1.52
C ALA A 230 -1.00 -0.53 -2.66
N LEU A 231 -0.47 -1.06 -3.78
CA LEU A 231 0.14 -0.25 -4.82
C LEU A 231 -0.88 0.28 -5.84
N TRP A 232 -0.60 1.48 -6.37
CA TRP A 232 -1.31 2.05 -7.50
C TRP A 232 -0.93 1.33 -8.81
N PRO A 233 -1.91 0.99 -9.69
CA PRO A 233 -1.63 0.35 -10.96
C PRO A 233 -1.11 1.35 -11.99
N GLY A 234 0.18 1.28 -12.33
CA GLY A 234 0.79 2.11 -13.37
C GLY A 234 1.72 3.21 -12.86
N LYS A 235 2.21 4.01 -13.81
CA LYS A 235 2.94 5.23 -13.52
C LYS A 235 1.97 6.26 -12.95
N LEU A 236 2.45 7.11 -12.03
CA LEU A 236 1.66 8.23 -11.53
C LEU A 236 1.36 9.20 -12.68
N LEU A 237 0.26 8.96 -13.36
CA LEU A 237 -0.28 9.86 -14.37
C LEU A 237 -1.22 10.84 -13.66
N LEU A 238 -0.65 11.88 -13.05
CA LEU A 238 -1.41 13.05 -12.54
C LEU A 238 -2.46 13.53 -13.55
N LYS A 239 -2.12 13.49 -14.84
CA LYS A 239 -3.02 13.84 -15.94
C LYS A 239 -4.22 12.90 -16.05
N ARG A 240 -4.04 11.58 -15.87
CA ARG A 240 -5.17 10.62 -15.88
C ARG A 240 -6.04 10.72 -14.64
N LEU A 241 -5.46 10.99 -13.47
CA LEU A 241 -6.26 11.31 -12.28
C LEU A 241 -7.14 12.53 -12.54
N GLN A 242 -6.59 13.58 -13.12
CA GLN A 242 -7.34 14.80 -13.44
C GLN A 242 -8.44 14.55 -14.48
N GLU A 243 -8.19 13.76 -15.50
CA GLU A 243 -9.19 13.37 -16.52
C GLU A 243 -10.24 12.40 -15.94
N THR A 244 -9.86 11.49 -15.05
CA THR A 244 -10.76 10.53 -14.40
C THR A 244 -11.57 11.20 -13.29
N LEU A 245 -11.00 12.18 -12.58
CA LEU A 245 -11.66 12.94 -11.52
C LEU A 245 -12.82 13.82 -12.06
N THR A 246 -12.84 14.16 -13.35
CA THR A 246 -14.00 14.79 -13.99
C THR A 246 -15.15 13.81 -14.23
N CYS A 247 -14.95 12.51 -14.04
CA CYS A 247 -15.95 11.49 -14.33
C CYS A 247 -16.99 11.34 -13.21
N GLN A 248 -17.86 12.35 -13.09
CA GLN A 248 -19.00 12.35 -12.15
C GLN A 248 -20.01 11.20 -12.42
N HIS A 249 -19.85 10.45 -13.51
CA HIS A 249 -20.74 9.36 -13.92
C HIS A 249 -20.66 8.14 -13.01
N ASP A 250 -19.58 7.94 -12.27
CA ASP A 250 -19.38 6.78 -11.41
C ASP A 250 -19.93 6.94 -9.99
N MET A 251 -20.53 8.10 -9.69
CA MET A 251 -21.13 8.39 -8.39
C MET A 251 -22.66 8.36 -8.44
N HIS A 252 -23.27 7.62 -7.51
CA HIS A 252 -24.70 7.71 -7.24
C HIS A 252 -25.00 8.94 -6.39
N ARG A 253 -26.02 9.70 -6.81
CA ARG A 253 -26.51 10.87 -6.09
C ARG A 253 -27.86 10.55 -5.49
N ILE A 254 -28.06 10.90 -4.24
CA ILE A 254 -29.36 10.87 -3.59
C ILE A 254 -29.74 12.34 -3.34
N LEU A 255 -30.75 12.80 -4.07
CA LEU A 255 -31.36 14.11 -3.82
C LEU A 255 -32.14 14.03 -2.50
N PRO A 256 -32.35 15.17 -1.80
CA PRO A 256 -33.26 15.22 -0.67
C PRO A 256 -34.65 14.73 -1.14
N SER A 257 -35.26 13.82 -0.40
CA SER A 257 -36.68 13.54 -0.57
C SER A 257 -37.48 14.81 -0.30
N CYS A 258 -38.57 15.02 -1.02
CA CYS A 258 -39.56 16.09 -0.76
C CYS A 258 -39.93 16.12 0.73
N PRO A 259 -40.31 17.28 1.31
CA PRO A 259 -40.31 17.55 2.75
C PRO A 259 -41.41 16.86 3.55
N GLU A 260 -41.52 15.54 3.51
CA GLU A 260 -42.41 14.77 4.38
C GLU A 260 -41.69 14.03 5.53
N ASP A 261 -40.36 14.08 5.61
CA ASP A 261 -39.62 13.49 6.73
C ASP A 261 -39.32 14.55 7.81
N HIS A 262 -40.17 14.63 8.79
CA HIS A 262 -40.00 15.43 10.01
C HIS A 262 -38.80 14.91 10.82
N GLY A 263 -37.80 15.76 11.04
CA GLY A 263 -36.93 15.67 12.20
C GLY A 263 -35.41 15.68 12.06
N ALA A 264 -34.83 16.27 11.03
CA ALA A 264 -33.39 16.60 11.08
C ALA A 264 -33.16 18.08 10.83
N SER A 265 -32.63 18.74 11.83
CA SER A 265 -32.15 20.13 11.78
C SER A 265 -31.20 20.34 10.59
N PRO A 266 -31.33 21.40 9.81
CA PRO A 266 -30.39 21.70 8.76
C PRO A 266 -29.02 21.97 9.38
N LEU A 267 -28.03 21.19 8.96
CA LEU A 267 -26.63 21.46 9.26
C LEU A 267 -26.31 22.88 8.85
N GLY A 268 -25.91 23.68 9.84
CA GLY A 268 -25.61 25.10 9.67
C GLY A 268 -24.61 25.29 8.52
N ARG A 269 -24.86 26.35 7.77
CA ARG A 269 -23.97 26.79 6.68
C ARG A 269 -22.57 27.02 7.25
N LEU A 270 -21.63 26.15 6.93
CA LEU A 270 -20.23 26.46 7.10
C LEU A 270 -19.92 27.63 6.15
N ARG A 271 -19.70 28.82 6.75
CA ARG A 271 -19.04 29.94 6.05
C ARG A 271 -17.53 29.63 6.10
N VAL A 272 -16.91 29.48 4.96
CA VAL A 272 -15.47 29.57 4.79
C VAL A 272 -15.08 31.05 4.81
#